data_e257a9671e42c9dd765b9a4427e0d577
#
_entry.id   e257a9671e42c9dd765b9a4427e0d577
#
_cell.length_a   1.000
_cell.length_b   1.000
_cell.length_c   1.000
_cell.angle_alpha   90.00
_cell.angle_beta   90.00
_cell.angle_gamma   90.00
#
_symmetry.space_group_name_H-M   'P 1'
#
loop_
_entity.id
_entity.type
_entity.pdbx_description
1 polymer ?
#
loop_
_entity_poly.entity_id
_entity_poly.type
_entity_poly.pdbx_seq_one_letter_code
_entity_poly.pdbx_strand_id
1 'polypeptide(L)'
;MCIRDRPEKTLQQFIAKARAAPGTLTSANAGIGTQAHLTQMMFLNSAGIDLNVIAYKGGAPAVNDLMGGHLDSMIDNAAAQAGYINAGKVRGLFVTSKYRVAAYPDVPTAEEAGLPGFSAVGWFGLAAPKGTPPEIIDRLNAALVQGLKEPAAHQRLIDAGWVPVVGSPAEAQARTLADLDALGQIVRKIGLQPN
;
A
#
# COMPACT_ATOMS: atom_id res chain seq x y z
N MET A 1 -2.50 6.27 -2.47
CA MET A 1 -2.31 7.63 -1.87
C MET A 1 -3.63 8.36 -1.82
N CYS A 2 -3.94 8.99 -0.70
CA CYS A 2 -5.17 9.74 -0.49
C CYS A 2 -4.87 11.18 -0.07
N ILE A 3 -5.75 12.09 -0.46
CA ILE A 3 -5.83 13.49 -0.01
C ILE A 3 -7.26 13.81 0.42
N ARG A 4 -7.47 14.90 1.17
CA ARG A 4 -8.81 15.44 1.47
C ARG A 4 -9.12 16.64 0.54
N ASP A 5 -9.91 17.59 0.99
CA ASP A 5 -10.36 18.82 0.30
C ASP A 5 -9.23 19.74 -0.17
N ARG A 6 -8.29 19.20 -0.92
CA ARG A 6 -7.22 19.97 -1.54
C ARG A 6 -7.62 20.35 -2.97
N PRO A 7 -7.15 21.48 -3.48
CA PRO A 7 -7.44 21.90 -4.86
C PRO A 7 -6.93 20.89 -5.89
N GLU A 8 -5.87 20.15 -5.56
CA GLU A 8 -5.27 19.11 -6.40
C GLU A 8 -6.24 17.93 -6.55
N LYS A 9 -6.66 17.66 -7.79
CA LYS A 9 -7.60 16.58 -8.11
C LYS A 9 -6.90 15.36 -8.71
N THR A 10 -5.66 15.50 -9.14
CA THR A 10 -4.87 14.46 -9.80
C THR A 10 -3.49 14.31 -9.15
N LEU A 11 -2.86 13.15 -9.34
CA LEU A 11 -1.49 12.92 -8.89
C LEU A 11 -0.52 13.93 -9.50
N GLN A 12 -0.67 14.26 -10.79
CA GLN A 12 0.20 15.20 -11.47
C GLN A 12 0.13 16.61 -10.87
N GLN A 13 -1.09 17.09 -10.53
CA GLN A 13 -1.25 18.37 -9.83
C GLN A 13 -0.59 18.35 -8.46
N PHE A 14 -0.73 17.23 -7.72
CA PHE A 14 -0.06 17.07 -6.43
C PHE A 14 1.47 17.08 -6.57
N ILE A 15 2.02 16.33 -7.53
CA ILE A 15 3.46 16.31 -7.81
C ILE A 15 3.97 17.71 -8.21
N ALA A 16 3.25 18.41 -9.06
CA ALA A 16 3.63 19.77 -9.49
C ALA A 16 3.69 20.72 -8.29
N LYS A 17 2.72 20.67 -7.39
CA LYS A 17 2.71 21.49 -6.16
C LYS A 17 3.86 21.11 -5.22
N ALA A 18 4.12 19.81 -5.02
CA ALA A 18 5.23 19.35 -4.18
C ALA A 18 6.58 19.81 -4.72
N ARG A 19 6.77 19.82 -6.05
CA ARG A 19 7.99 20.33 -6.69
C ARG A 19 8.14 21.85 -6.58
N ALA A 20 7.03 22.59 -6.59
CA ALA A 20 7.06 24.04 -6.43
C ALA A 20 7.41 24.49 -5.00
N ALA A 21 7.17 23.64 -4.01
CA ALA A 21 7.41 23.92 -2.60
C ALA A 21 7.93 22.66 -1.88
N PRO A 22 9.20 22.25 -2.11
CA PRO A 22 9.76 21.03 -1.52
C PRO A 22 9.70 21.04 0.01
N GLY A 23 9.38 19.89 0.60
CA GLY A 23 9.32 19.69 2.06
C GLY A 23 8.16 20.38 2.78
N THR A 24 7.33 21.17 2.08
CA THR A 24 6.23 21.92 2.74
C THR A 24 4.95 21.11 2.89
N LEU A 25 4.65 20.23 1.93
CA LEU A 25 3.47 19.36 2.01
C LEU A 25 3.71 18.20 2.96
N THR A 26 2.74 17.96 3.84
CA THR A 26 2.78 16.86 4.79
C THR A 26 2.22 15.57 4.16
N SER A 27 2.86 14.44 4.47
CA SER A 27 2.39 13.13 4.03
C SER A 27 2.56 12.09 5.12
N ALA A 28 1.46 11.49 5.54
CA ALA A 28 1.44 10.50 6.61
C ALA A 28 1.61 9.06 6.08
N ASN A 29 2.09 8.19 6.97
CA ASN A 29 2.08 6.73 6.82
C ASN A 29 1.76 6.05 8.17
N ALA A 30 1.57 4.73 8.14
CA ALA A 30 1.17 3.94 9.30
C ALA A 30 2.32 3.62 10.29
N GLY A 31 3.51 4.17 10.09
CA GLY A 31 4.67 3.99 10.98
C GLY A 31 5.96 3.67 10.25
N ILE A 32 7.09 3.99 10.89
CA ILE A 32 8.44 3.77 10.35
C ILE A 32 8.66 2.27 10.12
N GLY A 33 9.23 1.90 8.97
CA GLY A 33 9.51 0.51 8.59
C GLY A 33 8.29 -0.29 8.13
N THR A 34 7.08 0.27 8.20
CA THR A 34 5.89 -0.40 7.64
C THR A 34 5.90 -0.41 6.11
N GLN A 35 5.10 -1.29 5.51
CA GLN A 35 4.88 -1.32 4.06
C GLN A 35 4.47 0.07 3.51
N ALA A 36 3.59 0.78 4.22
CA ALA A 36 3.16 2.12 3.84
C ALA A 36 4.33 3.12 3.82
N HIS A 37 5.22 3.08 4.82
CA HIS A 37 6.41 3.92 4.86
C HIS A 37 7.36 3.63 3.71
N LEU A 38 7.68 2.34 3.47
CA LEU A 38 8.58 1.96 2.36
C LEU A 38 7.98 2.35 1.01
N THR A 39 6.69 2.10 0.80
CA THR A 39 5.96 2.53 -0.41
C THR A 39 6.01 4.05 -0.59
N GLN A 40 5.88 4.81 0.50
CA GLN A 40 5.99 6.27 0.46
C GLN A 40 7.38 6.72 0.02
N MET A 41 8.44 6.13 0.58
CA MET A 41 9.81 6.45 0.19
C MET A 41 10.09 6.10 -1.28
N MET A 42 9.58 4.96 -1.75
CA MET A 42 9.64 4.59 -3.17
C MET A 42 8.94 5.61 -4.05
N PHE A 43 7.75 6.07 -3.64
CA PHE A 43 6.97 7.08 -4.36
C PHE A 43 7.72 8.41 -4.44
N LEU A 44 8.23 8.92 -3.32
CA LEU A 44 8.99 10.18 -3.29
C LEU A 44 10.19 10.13 -4.24
N ASN A 45 10.95 9.03 -4.19
CA ASN A 45 12.09 8.83 -5.08
C ASN A 45 11.68 8.74 -6.56
N SER A 46 10.62 7.98 -6.87
CA SER A 46 10.16 7.80 -8.25
C SER A 46 9.54 9.07 -8.84
N ALA A 47 8.82 9.84 -8.04
CA ALA A 47 8.22 11.10 -8.45
C ALA A 47 9.20 12.28 -8.46
N GLY A 48 10.38 12.13 -7.84
CA GLY A 48 11.37 13.22 -7.70
C GLY A 48 10.79 14.40 -6.91
N ILE A 49 10.17 14.12 -5.77
CA ILE A 49 9.57 15.13 -4.87
C ILE A 49 10.03 14.93 -3.44
N ASP A 50 9.98 16.01 -2.68
CA ASP A 50 10.23 16.01 -1.24
C ASP A 50 8.98 16.44 -0.48
N LEU A 51 8.61 15.66 0.56
CA LEU A 51 7.47 15.90 1.45
C LEU A 51 7.93 15.82 2.90
N ASN A 52 7.24 16.55 3.77
CA ASN A 52 7.37 16.37 5.21
C ASN A 52 6.66 15.07 5.64
N VAL A 53 7.43 13.99 5.82
CA VAL A 53 6.91 12.65 6.13
C VAL A 53 6.63 12.52 7.62
N ILE A 54 5.40 12.17 7.96
CA ILE A 54 4.93 12.01 9.35
C ILE A 54 4.51 10.55 9.59
N ALA A 55 5.25 9.86 10.46
CA ALA A 55 4.96 8.48 10.83
C ALA A 55 3.99 8.43 12.01
N TYR A 56 2.87 7.73 11.85
CA TYR A 56 1.86 7.50 12.88
C TYR A 56 1.98 6.12 13.51
N LYS A 57 1.33 5.91 14.64
CA LYS A 57 1.17 4.58 15.26
C LYS A 57 -0.04 3.84 14.66
N GLY A 58 0.02 3.55 13.35
CA GLY A 58 -1.06 2.92 12.58
C GLY A 58 -1.81 3.88 11.64
N GLY A 59 -2.64 3.33 10.75
CA GLY A 59 -3.37 4.10 9.74
C GLY A 59 -4.56 4.89 10.30
N ALA A 60 -5.24 4.40 11.35
CA ALA A 60 -6.44 5.02 11.89
C ALA A 60 -6.21 6.47 12.42
N PRO A 61 -5.21 6.78 13.25
CA PRO A 61 -4.93 8.15 13.63
C PRO A 61 -4.50 9.03 12.44
N ALA A 62 -3.75 8.49 11.49
CA ALA A 62 -3.32 9.23 10.31
C ALA A 62 -4.50 9.65 9.42
N VAL A 63 -5.48 8.75 9.17
CA VAL A 63 -6.65 9.10 8.37
C VAL A 63 -7.57 10.10 9.07
N ASN A 64 -7.66 10.06 10.41
CA ASN A 64 -8.40 11.07 11.16
C ASN A 64 -7.80 12.46 11.00
N ASP A 65 -6.48 12.59 11.11
CA ASP A 65 -5.78 13.86 10.89
C ASP A 65 -5.86 14.33 9.44
N LEU A 66 -5.82 13.40 8.47
CA LEU A 66 -6.08 13.73 7.07
C LEU A 66 -7.49 14.30 6.89
N MET A 67 -8.52 13.65 7.45
CA MET A 67 -9.90 14.14 7.44
C MET A 67 -10.08 15.44 8.24
N GLY A 68 -9.28 15.67 9.26
CA GLY A 68 -9.20 16.91 10.03
C GLY A 68 -8.57 18.08 9.28
N GLY A 69 -7.90 17.82 8.15
CA GLY A 69 -7.16 18.83 7.38
C GLY A 69 -5.77 19.15 7.93
N HIS A 70 -5.31 18.39 8.92
CA HIS A 70 -3.97 18.53 9.53
C HIS A 70 -2.85 17.95 8.67
N LEU A 71 -3.21 17.16 7.65
CA LEU A 71 -2.31 16.54 6.68
C LEU A 71 -2.72 16.90 5.25
N ASP A 72 -1.75 16.96 4.36
CA ASP A 72 -2.01 17.15 2.93
C ASP A 72 -2.30 15.82 2.24
N SER A 73 -1.63 14.75 2.65
CA SER A 73 -1.78 13.43 2.03
C SER A 73 -1.41 12.30 2.97
N MET A 74 -1.76 11.07 2.58
CA MET A 74 -1.25 9.86 3.22
C MET A 74 -1.07 8.71 2.21
N ILE A 75 -0.15 7.81 2.53
CA ILE A 75 -0.03 6.51 1.86
C ILE A 75 -0.30 5.42 2.90
N ASP A 76 -1.27 4.55 2.59
CA ASP A 76 -1.65 3.44 3.46
C ASP A 76 -2.24 2.30 2.63
N ASN A 77 -2.58 1.18 3.29
CA ASN A 77 -3.24 0.05 2.68
C ASN A 77 -4.56 0.44 2.00
N ALA A 78 -4.73 -0.03 0.78
CA ALA A 78 -5.91 0.19 -0.02
C ALA A 78 -7.20 -0.22 0.70
N ALA A 79 -7.21 -1.42 1.29
CA ALA A 79 -8.35 -1.94 2.04
C ALA A 79 -8.77 -1.04 3.22
N ALA A 80 -7.79 -0.49 3.96
CA ALA A 80 -8.09 0.42 5.07
C ALA A 80 -8.71 1.74 4.63
N GLN A 81 -8.51 2.15 3.37
CA GLN A 81 -9.01 3.41 2.83
C GLN A 81 -10.32 3.29 2.06
N ALA A 82 -10.75 2.07 1.71
CA ALA A 82 -11.91 1.84 0.84
C ALA A 82 -13.19 2.55 1.35
N GLY A 83 -13.51 2.39 2.63
CA GLY A 83 -14.69 3.02 3.23
C GLY A 83 -14.66 4.55 3.20
N TYR A 84 -13.50 5.16 3.38
CA TYR A 84 -13.35 6.62 3.34
C TYR A 84 -13.41 7.19 1.93
N ILE A 85 -12.84 6.47 0.96
CA ILE A 85 -12.88 6.84 -0.46
C ILE A 85 -14.33 6.75 -0.96
N ASN A 86 -15.01 5.63 -0.72
CA ASN A 86 -16.40 5.41 -1.17
C ASN A 86 -17.40 6.36 -0.50
N ALA A 87 -17.12 6.78 0.73
CA ALA A 87 -17.91 7.82 1.41
C ALA A 87 -17.56 9.26 0.98
N GLY A 88 -16.63 9.44 0.04
CA GLY A 88 -16.19 10.77 -0.42
C GLY A 88 -15.45 11.60 0.64
N LYS A 89 -15.03 10.99 1.77
CA LYS A 89 -14.33 11.67 2.85
C LYS A 89 -12.88 11.97 2.53
N VAL A 90 -12.27 11.14 1.69
CA VAL A 90 -10.93 11.33 1.14
C VAL A 90 -10.95 11.00 -0.35
N ARG A 91 -10.05 11.60 -1.12
CA ARG A 91 -9.88 11.33 -2.54
C ARG A 91 -8.67 10.42 -2.74
N GLY A 92 -8.85 9.27 -3.39
CA GLY A 92 -7.77 8.45 -3.90
C GLY A 92 -7.13 9.13 -5.12
N LEU A 93 -5.83 9.37 -5.09
CA LEU A 93 -5.11 9.93 -6.24
C LEU A 93 -4.57 8.81 -7.14
N PHE A 94 -4.11 7.72 -6.56
CA PHE A 94 -3.66 6.53 -7.27
C PHE A 94 -3.56 5.33 -6.35
N VAL A 95 -3.59 4.13 -6.94
CA VAL A 95 -3.19 2.87 -6.30
C VAL A 95 -1.82 2.43 -6.82
N THR A 96 -1.09 1.70 -5.99
CA THR A 96 0.29 1.25 -6.29
C THR A 96 0.34 -0.10 -6.99
N SER A 97 -0.81 -0.75 -7.20
CA SER A 97 -0.95 -1.96 -7.99
C SER A 97 -0.93 -1.66 -9.49
N LYS A 98 -0.61 -2.67 -10.30
CA LYS A 98 -0.67 -2.61 -11.78
C LYS A 98 -2.11 -2.63 -12.33
N TYR A 99 -3.09 -2.79 -11.46
CA TYR A 99 -4.53 -2.84 -11.79
C TYR A 99 -5.30 -2.00 -10.79
N ARG A 100 -6.45 -1.47 -11.21
CA ARG A 100 -7.37 -0.74 -10.34
C ARG A 100 -8.00 -1.67 -9.31
N VAL A 101 -8.29 -1.16 -8.13
CA VAL A 101 -8.94 -1.92 -7.05
C VAL A 101 -10.45 -1.90 -7.25
N ALA A 102 -11.07 -3.08 -7.28
CA ALA A 102 -12.50 -3.22 -7.56
C ALA A 102 -13.42 -2.47 -6.56
N ALA A 103 -12.99 -2.35 -5.30
CA ALA A 103 -13.74 -1.64 -4.27
C ALA A 103 -13.88 -0.12 -4.53
N TYR A 104 -13.01 0.49 -5.37
CA TYR A 104 -13.06 1.90 -5.79
C TYR A 104 -12.44 2.06 -7.18
N PRO A 105 -13.17 1.64 -8.23
CA PRO A 105 -12.64 1.48 -9.58
C PRO A 105 -12.26 2.81 -10.27
N ASP A 106 -12.74 3.94 -9.76
CA ASP A 106 -12.43 5.26 -10.29
C ASP A 106 -11.04 5.77 -9.90
N VAL A 107 -10.38 5.14 -8.91
CA VAL A 107 -9.02 5.50 -8.54
C VAL A 107 -8.03 4.89 -9.52
N PRO A 108 -7.24 5.70 -10.26
CA PRO A 108 -6.32 5.19 -11.26
C PRO A 108 -5.14 4.44 -10.64
N THR A 109 -4.48 3.61 -11.44
CA THR A 109 -3.14 3.08 -11.11
C THR A 109 -2.11 4.21 -11.15
N ALA A 110 -0.93 3.99 -10.58
CA ALA A 110 0.17 4.95 -10.66
C ALA A 110 0.59 5.23 -12.12
N GLU A 111 0.58 4.20 -12.96
CA GLU A 111 0.90 4.33 -14.39
C GLU A 111 -0.13 5.20 -15.13
N GLU A 112 -1.43 4.93 -14.95
CA GLU A 112 -2.52 5.75 -15.49
C GLU A 112 -2.50 7.20 -14.96
N ALA A 113 -2.04 7.38 -13.72
CA ALA A 113 -1.89 8.68 -13.08
C ALA A 113 -0.61 9.43 -13.48
N GLY A 114 0.19 8.90 -14.43
CA GLY A 114 1.37 9.56 -14.99
C GLY A 114 2.66 9.31 -14.23
N LEU A 115 2.77 8.19 -13.51
CA LEU A 115 4.00 7.70 -12.88
C LEU A 115 4.33 6.30 -13.44
N PRO A 116 4.85 6.22 -14.67
CA PRO A 116 5.08 4.95 -15.34
C PRO A 116 6.14 4.12 -14.62
N GLY A 117 5.95 2.80 -14.62
CA GLY A 117 6.86 1.84 -14.01
C GLY A 117 6.83 1.80 -12.47
N PHE A 118 6.05 2.65 -11.82
CA PHE A 118 5.89 2.59 -10.37
C PHE A 118 4.88 1.52 -9.96
N SER A 119 5.34 0.56 -9.17
CA SER A 119 4.49 -0.45 -8.54
C SER A 119 5.06 -0.85 -7.19
N ALA A 120 4.22 -0.88 -6.16
CA ALA A 120 4.58 -1.30 -4.81
C ALA A 120 3.35 -1.95 -4.17
N VAL A 121 3.28 -3.28 -4.23
CA VAL A 121 2.14 -4.05 -3.70
C VAL A 121 2.57 -4.81 -2.46
N GLY A 122 1.98 -4.47 -1.32
CA GLY A 122 2.05 -5.29 -0.11
C GLY A 122 1.17 -6.54 -0.24
N TRP A 123 1.53 -7.58 0.47
CA TRP A 123 0.77 -8.82 0.55
C TRP A 123 0.77 -9.37 1.97
N PHE A 124 -0.20 -10.22 2.25
CA PHE A 124 -0.31 -10.95 3.50
C PHE A 124 -0.33 -12.44 3.22
N GLY A 125 0.30 -13.22 4.09
CA GLY A 125 0.37 -14.66 3.96
C GLY A 125 0.44 -15.33 5.32
N LEU A 126 0.26 -16.65 5.34
CA LEU A 126 0.51 -17.48 6.51
C LEU A 126 1.95 -17.98 6.46
N ALA A 127 2.63 -17.93 7.60
CA ALA A 127 3.94 -18.53 7.78
C ALA A 127 3.89 -19.53 8.94
N ALA A 128 4.65 -20.61 8.82
CA ALA A 128 4.84 -21.59 9.87
C ALA A 128 6.26 -21.51 10.44
N PRO A 129 6.49 -21.95 11.68
CA PRO A 129 7.81 -22.04 12.27
C PRO A 129 8.78 -22.89 11.44
N LYS A 130 10.06 -22.56 11.48
CA LYS A 130 11.11 -23.38 10.83
C LYS A 130 11.07 -24.81 11.36
N GLY A 131 11.11 -25.78 10.45
CA GLY A 131 11.07 -27.21 10.76
C GLY A 131 9.67 -27.80 10.86
N THR A 132 8.61 -27.02 10.53
CA THR A 132 7.26 -27.61 10.39
C THR A 132 7.28 -28.67 9.27
N PRO A 133 6.77 -29.89 9.52
CA PRO A 133 6.76 -30.97 8.51
C PRO A 133 6.06 -30.55 7.21
N PRO A 134 6.58 -30.94 6.04
CA PRO A 134 6.00 -30.58 4.74
C PRO A 134 4.52 -30.92 4.62
N GLU A 135 4.09 -32.08 5.12
CA GLU A 135 2.70 -32.51 5.07
C GLU A 135 1.74 -31.58 5.86
N ILE A 136 2.24 -30.92 6.89
CA ILE A 136 1.48 -29.90 7.64
C ILE A 136 1.36 -28.61 6.80
N ILE A 137 2.46 -28.19 6.17
CA ILE A 137 2.46 -27.03 5.27
C ILE A 137 1.48 -27.24 4.11
N ASP A 138 1.52 -28.43 3.48
CA ASP A 138 0.62 -28.75 2.36
C ASP A 138 -0.85 -28.75 2.79
N ARG A 139 -1.18 -29.30 3.96
CA ARG A 139 -2.53 -29.26 4.52
C ARG A 139 -3.02 -27.84 4.80
N LEU A 140 -2.17 -27.02 5.39
CA LEU A 140 -2.49 -25.60 5.65
C LEU A 140 -2.70 -24.84 4.35
N ASN A 141 -1.83 -25.04 3.36
CA ASN A 141 -1.96 -24.41 2.05
C ASN A 141 -3.25 -24.84 1.35
N ALA A 142 -3.56 -26.14 1.33
CA ALA A 142 -4.79 -26.66 0.73
C ALA A 142 -6.04 -26.04 1.39
N ALA A 143 -6.09 -25.96 2.72
CA ALA A 143 -7.19 -25.34 3.45
C ALA A 143 -7.32 -23.85 3.15
N LEU A 144 -6.20 -23.11 3.11
CA LEU A 144 -6.19 -21.69 2.74
C LEU A 144 -6.68 -21.45 1.32
N VAL A 145 -6.18 -22.22 0.35
CA VAL A 145 -6.59 -22.15 -1.06
C VAL A 145 -8.07 -22.45 -1.22
N GLN A 146 -8.58 -23.48 -0.54
CA GLN A 146 -10.01 -23.79 -0.53
C GLN A 146 -10.85 -22.65 0.04
N GLY A 147 -10.44 -22.09 1.19
CA GLY A 147 -11.14 -20.98 1.81
C GLY A 147 -11.14 -19.71 0.96
N LEU A 148 -10.04 -19.41 0.28
CA LEU A 148 -9.95 -18.26 -0.63
C LEU A 148 -10.78 -18.43 -1.92
N LYS A 149 -11.06 -19.66 -2.34
CA LYS A 149 -11.92 -19.99 -3.49
C LYS A 149 -13.40 -20.06 -3.13
N GLU A 150 -13.74 -20.11 -1.84
CA GLU A 150 -15.12 -20.13 -1.39
C GLU A 150 -15.79 -18.79 -1.78
N PRO A 151 -16.91 -18.79 -2.55
CA PRO A 151 -17.46 -17.57 -3.15
C PRO A 151 -17.75 -16.44 -2.16
N ALA A 152 -18.32 -16.76 -1.00
CA ALA A 152 -18.68 -15.75 -0.02
C ALA A 152 -17.44 -15.14 0.67
N ALA A 153 -16.40 -15.95 0.95
CA ALA A 153 -15.14 -15.48 1.50
C ALA A 153 -14.37 -14.64 0.47
N HIS A 154 -14.32 -15.11 -0.76
CA HIS A 154 -13.67 -14.38 -1.88
C HIS A 154 -14.31 -13.00 -2.09
N GLN A 155 -15.65 -12.93 -2.17
CA GLN A 155 -16.36 -11.67 -2.37
C GLN A 155 -16.13 -10.69 -1.21
N ARG A 156 -16.15 -11.15 0.03
CA ARG A 156 -15.85 -10.30 1.21
C ARG A 156 -14.46 -9.68 1.14
N LEU A 157 -13.46 -10.42 0.66
CA LEU A 157 -12.11 -9.88 0.48
C LEU A 157 -12.09 -8.80 -0.61
N ILE A 158 -12.73 -9.06 -1.75
CA ILE A 158 -12.85 -8.07 -2.84
C ILE A 158 -13.55 -6.79 -2.33
N ASP A 159 -14.68 -6.92 -1.65
CA ASP A 159 -15.45 -5.78 -1.11
C ASP A 159 -14.64 -4.97 -0.08
N ALA A 160 -13.76 -5.65 0.66
CA ALA A 160 -12.83 -5.01 1.58
C ALA A 160 -11.59 -4.42 0.89
N GLY A 161 -11.48 -4.46 -0.44
CA GLY A 161 -10.34 -3.90 -1.19
C GLY A 161 -9.10 -4.79 -1.26
N TRP A 162 -9.24 -6.09 -0.91
CA TRP A 162 -8.18 -7.08 -1.07
C TRP A 162 -8.28 -7.78 -2.43
N VAL A 163 -7.16 -8.27 -2.90
CA VAL A 163 -7.11 -9.15 -4.08
C VAL A 163 -6.66 -10.53 -3.62
N PRO A 164 -7.59 -11.51 -3.54
CA PRO A 164 -7.24 -12.87 -3.14
C PRO A 164 -6.29 -13.50 -4.15
N VAL A 165 -5.16 -13.99 -3.67
CA VAL A 165 -4.16 -14.71 -4.47
C VAL A 165 -4.04 -16.13 -3.94
N VAL A 166 -4.19 -17.10 -4.82
CA VAL A 166 -3.96 -18.51 -4.51
C VAL A 166 -2.62 -18.93 -5.13
N GLY A 167 -1.84 -19.71 -4.40
CA GLY A 167 -0.53 -20.16 -4.85
C GLY A 167 -0.01 -21.29 -3.97
N SER A 168 1.15 -21.81 -4.34
CA SER A 168 1.89 -22.84 -3.61
C SER A 168 2.78 -22.23 -2.52
N PRO A 169 3.22 -23.02 -1.53
CA PRO A 169 4.23 -22.59 -0.56
C PRO A 169 5.55 -22.15 -1.22
N ALA A 170 5.94 -22.80 -2.32
CA ALA A 170 7.15 -22.44 -3.07
C ALA A 170 7.04 -21.05 -3.73
N GLU A 171 5.89 -20.73 -4.33
CA GLU A 171 5.63 -19.39 -4.89
C GLU A 171 5.63 -18.31 -3.81
N ALA A 172 5.02 -18.58 -2.65
CA ALA A 172 5.05 -17.65 -1.52
C ALA A 172 6.47 -17.41 -1.00
N GLN A 173 7.29 -18.47 -0.92
CA GLN A 173 8.70 -18.36 -0.53
C GLN A 173 9.52 -17.58 -1.56
N ALA A 174 9.35 -17.85 -2.84
CA ALA A 174 10.05 -17.14 -3.93
C ALA A 174 9.70 -15.65 -3.90
N ARG A 175 8.41 -15.31 -3.70
CA ARG A 175 7.96 -13.94 -3.54
C ARG A 175 8.59 -13.25 -2.33
N THR A 176 8.64 -13.93 -1.17
CA THR A 176 9.26 -13.42 0.04
C THR A 176 10.72 -13.06 -0.18
N LEU A 177 11.48 -13.95 -0.83
CA LEU A 177 12.91 -13.72 -1.11
C LEU A 177 13.12 -12.53 -2.07
N ALA A 178 12.31 -12.45 -3.13
CA ALA A 178 12.37 -11.34 -4.07
C ALA A 178 12.06 -9.99 -3.40
N ASP A 179 11.03 -9.95 -2.55
CA ASP A 179 10.66 -8.73 -1.83
C ASP A 179 11.70 -8.36 -0.76
N LEU A 180 12.33 -9.32 -0.09
CA LEU A 180 13.44 -9.08 0.84
C LEU A 180 14.62 -8.39 0.15
N ASP A 181 14.99 -8.82 -1.05
CA ASP A 181 16.06 -8.17 -1.81
C ASP A 181 15.66 -6.75 -2.25
N ALA A 182 14.51 -6.62 -2.90
CA ALA A 182 14.03 -5.34 -3.42
C ALA A 182 13.83 -4.28 -2.31
N LEU A 183 13.14 -4.65 -1.22
CA LEU A 183 12.91 -3.75 -0.09
C LEU A 183 14.20 -3.49 0.69
N GLY A 184 15.09 -4.47 0.80
CA GLY A 184 16.40 -4.31 1.41
C GLY A 184 17.26 -3.26 0.71
N GLN A 185 17.20 -3.16 -0.62
CA GLN A 185 17.87 -2.11 -1.38
C GLN A 185 17.31 -0.71 -1.03
N ILE A 186 15.99 -0.61 -0.89
CA ILE A 186 15.33 0.65 -0.51
C ILE A 186 15.70 1.06 0.91
N VAL A 187 15.62 0.13 1.87
CA VAL A 187 16.00 0.35 3.27
C VAL A 187 17.42 0.90 3.38
N ARG A 188 18.38 0.30 2.65
CA ARG A 188 19.77 0.79 2.60
C ARG A 188 19.85 2.21 1.99
N LYS A 189 19.10 2.47 0.91
CA LYS A 189 19.11 3.76 0.22
C LYS A 189 18.59 4.91 1.09
N ILE A 190 17.56 4.65 1.90
CA ILE A 190 16.97 5.66 2.82
C ILE A 190 17.67 5.71 4.18
N GLY A 191 18.68 4.89 4.42
CA GLY A 191 19.44 4.86 5.68
C GLY A 191 18.63 4.38 6.89
N LEU A 192 17.56 3.61 6.69
CA LEU A 192 16.74 3.08 7.77
C LEU A 192 17.52 2.00 8.52
N GLN A 193 17.74 2.22 9.81
CA GLN A 193 18.39 1.24 10.70
C GLN A 193 17.32 0.35 11.34
N PRO A 194 17.58 -0.97 11.47
CA PRO A 194 16.73 -1.83 12.29
C PRO A 194 16.78 -1.35 13.74
N ASN A 195 15.63 -1.31 14.37
CA ASN A 195 15.53 -1.07 15.82
C ASN A 195 15.95 -2.31 16.61
#